data_01bed5a78d95add4459ed3eb46bdd53b
#
_entry.id   01bed5a78d95add4459ed3eb46bdd53b
#
_cell.length_a   1.000
_cell.length_b   1.000
_cell.length_c   1.000
_cell.angle_alpha   90.00
_cell.angle_beta   90.00
_cell.angle_gamma   90.00
#
_symmetry.space_group_name_H-M   'P 1'
#
loop_
_entity.id
_entity.type
_entity.pdbx_description
1 polymer ?
#
loop_
_entity_poly.entity_id
_entity_poly.type
_entity_poly.pdbx_seq_one_letter_code
_entity_poly.pdbx_strand_id
1 'polypeptide(L)'
;MNVKEQSITQDYAIYNSDCMEVLPALPENSVDLSIYSPPFAGLYNYSSSERDFSNCDSKEQFLEQYEYLVSEIARVTKPGRITAVHCTDVFDNSCRLWDFPNEIIRIHDRHGFQYRNRITIWKEPLKVRMRTMVKSLMHKLIVEDSTQCFTAMPDYVLVMTKRGDNAVPVVHPFGLKRYFGATPIL
;
A
#
# COMPACT_ATOMS: atom_id res chain seq x y z
N MET A 1 18.10 -13.18 10.70
CA MET A 1 17.86 -12.55 9.38
C MET A 1 18.35 -13.53 8.31
N ASN A 2 17.44 -14.06 7.50
CA ASN A 2 17.79 -14.96 6.39
C ASN A 2 17.74 -14.13 5.09
N VAL A 3 18.89 -13.59 4.67
CA VAL A 3 19.05 -12.70 3.51
C VAL A 3 19.76 -13.45 2.40
N LYS A 4 19.16 -13.54 1.22
CA LYS A 4 19.76 -14.21 0.04
C LYS A 4 20.93 -13.41 -0.52
N GLU A 5 20.76 -12.09 -0.58
CA GLU A 5 21.74 -11.14 -1.09
C GLU A 5 21.52 -9.78 -0.45
N GLN A 6 22.58 -9.02 -0.25
CA GLN A 6 22.48 -7.68 0.30
C GLN A 6 23.54 -6.74 -0.26
N SER A 7 23.20 -5.44 -0.31
CA SER A 7 24.15 -4.36 -0.61
C SER A 7 23.99 -3.28 0.45
N ILE A 8 25.04 -3.03 1.20
CA ILE A 8 25.03 -2.07 2.31
C ILE A 8 26.15 -1.06 2.09
N THR A 9 25.79 0.22 2.14
CA THR A 9 26.73 1.35 2.09
C THR A 9 26.48 2.27 3.29
N GLN A 10 27.18 3.40 3.33
CA GLN A 10 26.92 4.43 4.34
C GLN A 10 25.52 5.07 4.16
N ASP A 11 24.99 5.13 2.94
CA ASP A 11 23.79 5.88 2.58
C ASP A 11 22.54 5.00 2.42
N TYR A 12 22.70 3.69 2.14
CA TYR A 12 21.59 2.78 1.94
C TYR A 12 21.92 1.34 2.31
N ALA A 13 20.87 0.57 2.56
CA ALA A 13 20.92 -0.89 2.68
C ALA A 13 19.80 -1.51 1.82
N ILE A 14 20.17 -2.43 0.93
CA ILE A 14 19.24 -3.19 0.08
C ILE A 14 19.35 -4.65 0.45
N TYR A 15 18.21 -5.28 0.69
CA TYR A 15 18.13 -6.70 1.06
C TYR A 15 17.23 -7.44 0.09
N ASN A 16 17.76 -8.49 -0.54
CA ASN A 16 16.96 -9.48 -1.26
C ASN A 16 16.51 -10.56 -0.25
N SER A 17 15.39 -10.31 0.39
CA SER A 17 14.88 -11.14 1.47
C SER A 17 13.37 -10.96 1.63
N ASP A 18 12.74 -11.87 2.39
CA ASP A 18 11.43 -11.65 2.95
C ASP A 18 11.48 -10.47 3.94
N CYS A 19 10.53 -9.53 3.82
CA CYS A 19 10.48 -8.37 4.70
C CYS A 19 10.31 -8.75 6.18
N MET A 20 9.65 -9.87 6.47
CA MET A 20 9.48 -10.40 7.83
C MET A 20 10.76 -11.03 8.41
N GLU A 21 11.82 -11.17 7.61
CA GLU A 21 13.16 -11.50 8.10
C GLU A 21 13.98 -10.24 8.42
N VAL A 22 13.68 -9.14 7.73
CA VAL A 22 14.45 -7.88 7.86
C VAL A 22 13.84 -6.94 8.90
N LEU A 23 12.55 -6.70 8.85
CA LEU A 23 11.87 -5.73 9.73
C LEU A 23 12.11 -6.00 11.23
N PRO A 24 12.02 -7.24 11.75
CA PRO A 24 12.28 -7.52 13.16
C PRO A 24 13.69 -7.17 13.62
N ALA A 25 14.66 -7.11 12.70
CA ALA A 25 16.02 -6.73 12.99
C ALA A 25 16.26 -5.22 13.03
N LEU A 26 15.30 -4.42 12.54
CA LEU A 26 15.39 -2.96 12.62
C LEU A 26 15.04 -2.49 14.04
N PRO A 27 15.75 -1.45 14.56
CA PRO A 27 15.42 -0.88 15.85
C PRO A 27 13.99 -0.33 15.90
N GLU A 28 13.38 -0.42 17.07
CA GLU A 28 12.10 0.24 17.33
C GLU A 28 12.22 1.76 17.15
N ASN A 29 11.18 2.39 16.62
CA ASN A 29 11.13 3.85 16.40
C ASN A 29 12.35 4.41 15.63
N SER A 30 12.81 3.71 14.59
CA SER A 30 13.98 4.10 13.78
C SER A 30 13.62 4.67 12.41
N VAL A 31 12.43 4.35 11.88
CA VAL A 31 12.01 4.69 10.52
C VAL A 31 11.16 5.96 10.49
N ASP A 32 11.54 6.91 9.64
CA ASP A 32 10.80 8.17 9.45
C ASP A 32 9.69 8.08 8.41
N LEU A 33 9.89 7.26 7.36
CA LEU A 33 8.93 7.06 6.28
C LEU A 33 9.05 5.65 5.76
N SER A 34 7.93 4.94 5.69
CA SER A 34 7.83 3.68 4.94
C SER A 34 6.91 3.86 3.73
N ILE A 35 7.32 3.30 2.59
CA ILE A 35 6.53 3.29 1.36
C ILE A 35 6.55 1.87 0.82
N TYR A 36 5.36 1.29 0.62
CA TYR A 36 5.26 -0.08 0.12
C TYR A 36 3.91 -0.34 -0.55
N SER A 37 3.84 -1.47 -1.25
CA SER A 37 2.63 -1.97 -1.87
C SER A 37 2.48 -3.44 -1.46
N PRO A 38 1.44 -3.80 -0.68
CA PRO A 38 1.16 -5.21 -0.43
C PRO A 38 0.75 -5.89 -1.74
N PRO A 39 0.87 -7.21 -1.86
CA PRO A 39 0.24 -7.94 -2.94
C PRO A 39 -1.26 -7.61 -2.98
N PHE A 40 -1.80 -7.43 -4.17
CA PHE A 40 -3.24 -7.22 -4.33
C PHE A 40 -3.93 -8.58 -4.27
N ALA A 41 -4.31 -8.99 -3.09
CA ALA A 41 -4.81 -10.31 -2.73
C ALA A 41 -5.56 -11.04 -3.86
N GLY A 42 -4.95 -12.10 -4.40
CA GLY A 42 -5.55 -12.93 -5.44
C GLY A 42 -5.49 -12.40 -6.87
N LEU A 43 -4.95 -11.19 -7.13
CA LEU A 43 -4.79 -10.67 -8.51
C LEU A 43 -3.57 -11.27 -9.22
N TYR A 44 -2.48 -11.52 -8.51
CA TYR A 44 -1.23 -12.05 -9.07
C TYR A 44 -0.56 -12.97 -8.06
N ASN A 45 -0.09 -14.13 -8.50
CA ASN A 45 0.81 -14.98 -7.74
C ASN A 45 2.24 -14.62 -8.12
N TYR A 46 3.03 -14.18 -7.13
CA TYR A 46 4.41 -13.73 -7.36
C TYR A 46 5.43 -14.85 -7.20
N SER A 47 5.14 -15.83 -6.35
CA SER A 47 6.02 -16.99 -6.14
C SER A 47 5.21 -18.22 -5.68
N SER A 48 5.88 -19.38 -5.62
CA SER A 48 5.30 -20.61 -5.05
C SER A 48 5.58 -20.76 -3.54
N SER A 49 6.08 -19.71 -2.88
CA SER A 49 6.39 -19.76 -1.46
C SER A 49 5.11 -19.65 -0.61
N GLU A 50 4.98 -20.50 0.39
CA GLU A 50 3.89 -20.41 1.38
C GLU A 50 3.91 -19.09 2.17
N ARG A 51 5.04 -18.39 2.20
CA ARG A 51 5.21 -17.08 2.85
C ARG A 51 4.82 -15.90 1.96
N ASP A 52 4.45 -16.16 0.72
CA ASP A 52 3.98 -15.13 -0.20
C ASP A 52 2.50 -14.86 0.02
N PHE A 53 2.17 -13.69 0.49
CA PHE A 53 0.78 -13.27 0.75
C PHE A 53 -0.14 -13.38 -0.47
N SER A 54 0.41 -13.44 -1.67
CA SER A 54 -0.38 -13.64 -2.89
C SER A 54 -0.97 -15.06 -3.00
N ASN A 55 -0.45 -16.02 -2.22
CA ASN A 55 -0.87 -17.42 -2.22
C ASN A 55 -1.90 -17.74 -1.13
N CYS A 56 -2.47 -16.72 -0.46
CA CYS A 56 -3.51 -16.94 0.54
C CYS A 56 -4.78 -17.50 -0.10
N ASP A 57 -5.37 -18.51 0.54
CA ASP A 57 -6.59 -19.18 0.08
C ASP A 57 -7.85 -18.33 0.28
N SER A 58 -7.81 -17.37 1.21
CA SER A 58 -8.94 -16.50 1.54
C SER A 58 -8.50 -15.08 1.83
N LYS A 59 -9.46 -14.14 1.78
CA LYS A 59 -9.26 -12.74 2.18
C LYS A 59 -8.89 -12.64 3.66
N GLU A 60 -9.51 -13.45 4.50
CA GLU A 60 -9.30 -13.48 5.95
C GLU A 60 -7.86 -13.89 6.27
N GLN A 61 -7.36 -14.93 5.62
CA GLN A 61 -5.98 -15.37 5.75
C GLN A 61 -5.00 -14.31 5.29
N PHE A 62 -5.28 -13.65 4.17
CA PHE A 62 -4.47 -12.53 3.69
C PHE A 62 -4.42 -11.39 4.71
N LEU A 63 -5.57 -10.98 5.25
CA LEU A 63 -5.64 -9.88 6.21
C LEU A 63 -4.91 -10.23 7.51
N GLU A 64 -5.00 -11.46 7.97
CA GLU A 64 -4.26 -11.94 9.15
C GLU A 64 -2.75 -11.87 8.92
N GLN A 65 -2.26 -12.38 7.81
CA GLN A 65 -0.83 -12.29 7.48
C GLN A 65 -0.36 -10.85 7.29
N TYR A 66 -1.18 -10.02 6.65
CA TYR A 66 -0.89 -8.61 6.47
C TYR A 66 -0.83 -7.86 7.80
N GLU A 67 -1.61 -8.26 8.79
CA GLU A 67 -1.60 -7.67 10.13
C GLU A 67 -0.25 -7.85 10.84
N TYR A 68 0.42 -8.99 10.66
CA TYR A 68 1.79 -9.18 11.18
C TYR A 68 2.78 -8.19 10.56
N LEU A 69 2.70 -7.97 9.26
CA LEU A 69 3.53 -6.97 8.59
C LEU A 69 3.28 -5.57 9.15
N VAL A 70 2.01 -5.18 9.31
CA VAL A 70 1.64 -3.85 9.81
C VAL A 70 2.09 -3.66 11.26
N SER A 71 2.06 -4.71 12.08
CA SER A 71 2.56 -4.64 13.46
C SER A 71 4.07 -4.30 13.49
N GLU A 72 4.88 -4.91 12.62
CA GLU A 72 6.30 -4.59 12.52
C GLU A 72 6.56 -3.19 11.94
N ILE A 73 5.79 -2.78 10.93
CA ILE A 73 5.85 -1.40 10.41
C ILE A 73 5.51 -0.40 11.51
N ALA A 74 4.51 -0.70 12.35
CA ALA A 74 4.16 0.15 13.48
C ALA A 74 5.29 0.21 14.51
N ARG A 75 5.93 -0.91 14.81
CA ARG A 75 7.04 -0.98 15.76
C ARG A 75 8.21 -0.10 15.29
N VAL A 76 8.63 -0.23 14.04
CA VAL A 76 9.81 0.47 13.52
C VAL A 76 9.56 1.94 13.21
N THR A 77 8.32 2.34 12.90
CA THR A 77 8.00 3.73 12.58
C THR A 77 8.04 4.61 13.81
N LYS A 78 8.70 5.76 13.74
CA LYS A 78 8.74 6.75 14.82
C LYS A 78 7.36 7.37 15.07
N PRO A 79 7.00 7.74 16.30
CA PRO A 79 5.78 8.50 16.59
C PRO A 79 5.70 9.80 15.75
N GLY A 80 4.52 10.13 15.26
CA GLY A 80 4.28 11.30 14.41
C GLY A 80 4.80 11.17 12.96
N ARG A 81 5.38 10.02 12.60
CA ARG A 81 5.92 9.75 11.26
C ARG A 81 4.93 8.98 10.40
N ILE A 82 5.26 8.85 9.12
CA ILE A 82 4.33 8.49 8.05
C ILE A 82 4.63 7.11 7.50
N THR A 83 3.56 6.36 7.22
CA THR A 83 3.56 5.23 6.31
C THR A 83 2.66 5.53 5.12
N ALA A 84 3.09 5.15 3.92
CA ALA A 84 2.38 5.33 2.67
C ALA A 84 2.20 3.99 1.96
N VAL A 85 0.96 3.59 1.72
CA VAL A 85 0.63 2.29 1.13
C VAL A 85 -0.02 2.48 -0.23
N HIS A 86 0.62 1.95 -1.27
CA HIS A 86 0.05 1.90 -2.60
C HIS A 86 -0.88 0.69 -2.74
N CYS A 87 -2.11 0.91 -3.15
CA CYS A 87 -3.11 -0.13 -3.34
C CYS A 87 -4.17 0.26 -4.38
N THR A 88 -5.07 -0.65 -4.66
CA THR A 88 -6.27 -0.44 -5.48
C THR A 88 -7.42 -1.26 -4.92
N ASP A 89 -8.64 -0.96 -5.33
CA ASP A 89 -9.76 -1.87 -5.08
C ASP A 89 -9.56 -3.18 -5.86
N VAL A 90 -9.99 -4.28 -5.28
CA VAL A 90 -9.79 -5.62 -5.83
C VAL A 90 -11.14 -6.27 -6.10
N PHE A 91 -11.28 -6.93 -7.24
CA PHE A 91 -12.44 -7.76 -7.52
C PHE A 91 -12.24 -9.17 -6.95
N ASP A 92 -13.26 -9.69 -6.31
CA ASP A 92 -13.30 -11.11 -5.94
C ASP A 92 -13.67 -11.99 -7.15
N ASN A 93 -13.60 -13.31 -6.95
CA ASN A 93 -13.93 -14.30 -7.99
C ASN A 93 -15.37 -14.18 -8.51
N SER A 94 -16.26 -13.52 -7.76
CA SER A 94 -17.66 -13.25 -8.14
C SER A 94 -17.82 -11.92 -8.86
N CYS A 95 -16.74 -11.26 -9.23
CA CYS A 95 -16.71 -9.91 -9.80
C CYS A 95 -17.34 -8.83 -8.88
N ARG A 96 -17.34 -9.06 -7.57
CA ARG A 96 -17.74 -8.06 -6.58
C ARG A 96 -16.52 -7.27 -6.16
N LEU A 97 -16.71 -5.97 -5.97
CA LEU A 97 -15.66 -5.11 -5.49
C LEU A 97 -15.38 -5.39 -4.01
N TRP A 98 -14.12 -5.62 -3.69
CA TRP A 98 -13.63 -5.62 -2.33
C TRP A 98 -12.93 -4.29 -2.05
N ASP A 99 -13.44 -3.56 -1.09
CA ASP A 99 -12.87 -2.30 -0.62
C ASP A 99 -11.58 -2.57 0.17
N PHE A 100 -10.57 -3.03 -0.55
CA PHE A 100 -9.25 -3.35 -0.01
C PHE A 100 -8.54 -2.14 0.63
N PRO A 101 -8.62 -0.92 0.05
CA PRO A 101 -8.08 0.28 0.69
C PRO A 101 -8.62 0.52 2.10
N ASN A 102 -9.90 0.27 2.34
CA ASN A 102 -10.51 0.46 3.65
C ASN A 102 -10.03 -0.59 4.66
N GLU A 103 -9.83 -1.84 4.23
CA GLU A 103 -9.25 -2.87 5.12
C GLU A 103 -7.81 -2.52 5.52
N ILE A 104 -7.00 -2.02 4.59
CA ILE A 104 -5.64 -1.51 4.89
C ILE A 104 -5.71 -0.42 5.95
N ILE A 105 -6.61 0.56 5.81
CA ILE A 105 -6.77 1.65 6.78
C ILE A 105 -7.16 1.11 8.15
N ARG A 106 -8.11 0.16 8.23
CA ARG A 106 -8.57 -0.44 9.48
C ARG A 106 -7.46 -1.20 10.21
N ILE A 107 -6.66 -1.98 9.47
CA ILE A 107 -5.53 -2.70 10.07
C ILE A 107 -4.52 -1.72 10.64
N HIS A 108 -4.15 -0.70 9.90
CA HIS A 108 -3.22 0.32 10.39
C HIS A 108 -3.75 1.08 11.60
N ASP A 109 -5.05 1.40 11.63
CA ASP A 109 -5.67 2.07 12.78
C ASP A 109 -5.58 1.22 14.06
N ARG A 110 -5.80 -0.10 13.96
CA ARG A 110 -5.62 -1.04 15.09
C ARG A 110 -4.18 -1.06 15.61
N HIS A 111 -3.19 -0.84 14.74
CA HIS A 111 -1.77 -0.80 15.09
C HIS A 111 -1.24 0.61 15.39
N GLY A 112 -2.13 1.54 15.72
CA GLY A 112 -1.75 2.86 16.23
C GLY A 112 -1.44 3.90 15.16
N PHE A 113 -1.79 3.65 13.91
CA PHE A 113 -1.78 4.70 12.89
C PHE A 113 -3.10 5.46 12.84
N GLN A 114 -3.06 6.65 12.31
CA GLN A 114 -4.21 7.48 11.99
C GLN A 114 -4.24 7.74 10.49
N TYR A 115 -5.34 7.41 9.84
CA TYR A 115 -5.55 7.73 8.44
C TYR A 115 -5.56 9.25 8.23
N ARG A 116 -4.79 9.71 7.26
CA ARG A 116 -4.57 11.14 7.03
C ARG A 116 -5.04 11.61 5.67
N ASN A 117 -4.68 10.88 4.62
CA ASN A 117 -4.96 11.30 3.24
C ASN A 117 -4.98 10.12 2.29
N ARG A 118 -5.67 10.32 1.15
CA ARG A 118 -5.68 9.41 0.00
C ARG A 118 -5.30 10.21 -1.25
N ILE A 119 -4.23 9.79 -1.89
CA ILE A 119 -3.81 10.33 -3.18
C ILE A 119 -4.32 9.37 -4.24
N THR A 120 -5.12 9.87 -5.18
CA THR A 120 -5.63 9.08 -6.29
C THR A 120 -4.64 9.14 -7.46
N ILE A 121 -4.22 7.98 -7.94
CA ILE A 121 -3.37 7.84 -9.12
C ILE A 121 -4.27 7.49 -10.30
N TRP A 122 -4.42 8.43 -11.22
CA TRP A 122 -5.20 8.20 -12.42
C TRP A 122 -4.53 7.15 -13.31
N LYS A 123 -5.33 6.25 -13.85
CA LYS A 123 -4.92 5.26 -14.84
C LYS A 123 -5.81 5.34 -16.07
N GLU A 124 -5.22 5.10 -17.21
CA GLU A 124 -5.98 5.02 -18.45
C GLU A 124 -6.94 3.82 -18.42
N PRO A 125 -8.28 4.04 -18.51
CA PRO A 125 -9.29 3.02 -18.23
C PRO A 125 -9.18 1.77 -19.10
N LEU A 126 -8.89 1.92 -20.39
CA LEU A 126 -8.77 0.78 -21.30
C LEU A 126 -7.54 -0.08 -20.98
N LYS A 127 -6.42 0.55 -20.60
CA LYS A 127 -5.22 -0.19 -20.17
C LYS A 127 -5.45 -0.97 -18.89
N VAL A 128 -6.16 -0.37 -17.92
CA VAL A 128 -6.54 -1.07 -16.69
C VAL A 128 -7.37 -2.31 -17.02
N ARG A 129 -8.41 -2.14 -17.84
CA ARG A 129 -9.25 -3.26 -18.25
C ARG A 129 -8.46 -4.36 -18.96
N MET A 130 -7.56 -4.00 -19.88
CA MET A 130 -6.76 -4.99 -20.62
C MET A 130 -5.82 -5.78 -19.71
N ARG A 131 -5.31 -5.16 -18.65
CA ARG A 131 -4.39 -5.81 -17.70
C ARG A 131 -5.10 -6.68 -16.67
N THR A 132 -6.24 -6.21 -16.15
CA THR A 132 -6.94 -6.87 -15.04
C THR A 132 -8.07 -7.77 -15.49
N MET A 133 -8.45 -7.71 -16.78
CA MET A 133 -9.56 -8.46 -17.37
C MET A 133 -10.91 -8.28 -16.65
N VAL A 134 -11.03 -7.22 -15.86
CA VAL A 134 -12.27 -6.89 -15.15
C VAL A 134 -13.38 -6.49 -16.13
N LYS A 135 -14.63 -6.67 -15.72
CA LYS A 135 -15.83 -6.34 -16.50
C LYS A 135 -16.10 -4.83 -16.59
N SER A 136 -15.05 -4.02 -16.67
CA SER A 136 -15.17 -2.58 -16.86
C SER A 136 -15.09 -2.23 -18.33
N LEU A 137 -15.94 -1.29 -18.80
CA LEU A 137 -15.92 -0.74 -20.17
C LEU A 137 -15.95 -1.81 -21.28
N MET A 138 -16.58 -2.96 -21.04
CA MET A 138 -16.78 -3.97 -22.08
C MET A 138 -17.97 -3.58 -22.95
N HIS A 139 -17.73 -3.33 -24.24
CA HIS A 139 -18.80 -3.00 -25.21
C HIS A 139 -19.96 -4.01 -25.17
N LYS A 140 -19.67 -5.30 -25.10
CA LYS A 140 -20.67 -6.35 -25.02
C LYS A 140 -21.58 -6.16 -23.81
N LEU A 141 -21.03 -5.91 -22.61
CA LEU A 141 -21.83 -5.67 -21.41
C LEU A 141 -22.62 -4.37 -21.45
N ILE A 142 -22.05 -3.32 -22.07
CA ILE A 142 -22.77 -2.05 -22.22
C ILE A 142 -24.03 -2.24 -23.06
N VAL A 143 -23.98 -3.09 -24.08
CA VAL A 143 -25.10 -3.37 -24.99
C VAL A 143 -26.09 -4.36 -24.40
N GLU A 144 -25.62 -5.45 -23.76
CA GLU A 144 -26.44 -6.53 -23.25
C GLU A 144 -27.06 -6.21 -21.89
N ASP A 145 -26.23 -5.71 -20.96
CA ASP A 145 -26.63 -5.33 -19.59
C ASP A 145 -25.64 -4.34 -18.99
N SER A 146 -25.92 -3.06 -19.15
CA SER A 146 -25.05 -2.00 -18.63
C SER A 146 -24.92 -1.97 -17.11
N THR A 147 -25.84 -2.64 -16.38
CA THR A 147 -25.76 -2.75 -14.91
C THR A 147 -24.59 -3.62 -14.46
N GLN A 148 -24.04 -4.43 -15.35
CA GLN A 148 -22.86 -5.27 -15.10
C GLN A 148 -21.54 -4.53 -15.39
N CYS A 149 -21.58 -3.30 -15.89
CA CYS A 149 -20.38 -2.52 -16.18
C CYS A 149 -19.89 -1.79 -14.94
N PHE A 150 -18.58 -1.85 -14.74
CA PHE A 150 -17.88 -1.08 -13.69
C PHE A 150 -17.04 0.02 -14.33
N THR A 151 -16.80 1.08 -13.57
CA THR A 151 -15.79 2.08 -13.92
C THR A 151 -14.39 1.49 -13.78
N ALA A 152 -13.44 2.00 -14.55
CA ALA A 152 -12.02 1.65 -14.33
C ALA A 152 -11.56 2.14 -12.96
N MET A 153 -10.83 1.28 -12.26
CA MET A 153 -10.34 1.58 -10.92
C MET A 153 -9.02 2.35 -10.97
N PRO A 154 -8.90 3.48 -10.26
CA PRO A 154 -7.61 4.13 -10.05
C PRO A 154 -6.77 3.32 -9.04
N ASP A 155 -5.49 3.69 -8.91
CA ASP A 155 -4.72 3.31 -7.73
C ASP A 155 -4.79 4.41 -6.68
N TYR A 156 -4.45 4.04 -5.46
CA TYR A 156 -4.41 4.95 -4.33
C TYR A 156 -3.05 4.86 -3.63
N VAL A 157 -2.59 5.99 -3.10
CA VAL A 157 -1.59 6.00 -2.05
C VAL A 157 -2.30 6.44 -0.77
N LEU A 158 -2.42 5.52 0.17
CA LEU A 158 -3.00 5.78 1.49
C LEU A 158 -1.89 6.30 2.40
N VAL A 159 -2.08 7.49 2.95
CA VAL A 159 -1.11 8.13 3.84
C VAL A 159 -1.64 8.05 5.27
N MET A 160 -0.85 7.48 6.15
CA MET A 160 -1.19 7.31 7.55
C MET A 160 -0.05 7.81 8.43
N THR A 161 -0.39 8.34 9.60
CA THR A 161 0.59 8.86 10.57
C THR A 161 0.54 8.00 11.83
N LYS A 162 1.69 7.53 12.32
CA LYS A 162 1.75 6.86 13.63
C LYS A 162 1.37 7.84 14.74
N ARG A 163 0.45 7.43 15.61
CA ARG A 163 0.03 8.23 16.75
C ARG A 163 1.21 8.50 17.69
N GLY A 164 1.19 9.64 18.35
CA GLY A 164 2.23 10.10 19.26
C GLY A 164 2.90 11.38 18.78
N ASP A 165 3.70 11.96 19.66
CA ASP A 165 4.34 13.24 19.42
C ASP A 165 5.54 13.10 18.49
N ASN A 166 5.64 14.01 17.53
CA ASN A 166 6.80 14.11 16.66
C ASN A 166 7.91 14.92 17.36
N ALA A 167 8.76 14.22 18.09
CA ALA A 167 9.83 14.85 18.87
C ALA A 167 10.82 15.67 18.02
N VAL A 168 10.98 15.30 16.73
CA VAL A 168 11.88 16.00 15.80
C VAL A 168 11.10 16.36 14.55
N PRO A 169 10.50 17.55 14.45
CA PRO A 169 9.79 17.98 13.25
C PRO A 169 10.68 17.96 12.01
N VAL A 170 10.12 17.56 10.88
CA VAL A 170 10.79 17.69 9.58
C VAL A 170 10.62 19.13 9.11
N VAL A 171 11.71 19.84 9.03
CA VAL A 171 11.73 21.23 8.58
C VAL A 171 12.45 21.33 7.24
N HIS A 172 12.04 22.30 6.42
CA HIS A 172 12.73 22.56 5.16
C HIS A 172 14.13 23.12 5.45
N PRO A 173 15.22 22.54 4.92
CA PRO A 173 16.61 22.91 5.30
C PRO A 173 16.96 24.37 5.02
N PHE A 174 16.33 25.00 4.03
CA PHE A 174 16.60 26.38 3.64
C PHE A 174 15.53 27.37 4.17
N GLY A 175 14.54 26.92 4.92
CA GLY A 175 13.41 27.72 5.38
C GLY A 175 12.67 28.37 4.21
N LEU A 176 11.40 28.06 4.00
CA LEU A 176 10.60 28.76 3.01
C LEU A 176 10.16 30.11 3.55
N LYS A 177 10.90 31.15 3.21
CA LYS A 177 10.54 32.54 3.56
C LYS A 177 9.40 33.11 2.69
N ARG A 178 9.06 32.46 1.57
CA ARG A 178 7.98 32.86 0.66
C ARG A 178 7.26 31.61 0.13
N TYR A 179 5.95 31.64 0.18
CA TYR A 179 5.12 30.68 -0.55
C TYR A 179 5.10 31.10 -2.02
N PHE A 180 5.77 30.32 -2.85
CA PHE A 180 5.55 30.41 -4.30
C PHE A 180 4.33 29.57 -4.57
N GLY A 181 3.16 30.22 -4.74
CA GLY A 181 1.90 29.54 -4.95
C GLY A 181 2.03 28.44 -5.99
N ALA A 182 1.74 27.21 -5.61
CA ALA A 182 1.55 26.15 -6.57
C ALA A 182 0.35 26.51 -7.44
N THR A 183 0.53 26.53 -8.75
CA THR A 183 -0.60 26.58 -9.68
C THR A 183 -1.44 25.36 -9.38
N PRO A 184 -2.77 25.48 -9.11
CA PRO A 184 -3.61 24.31 -8.95
C PRO A 184 -3.47 23.47 -10.21
N ILE A 185 -3.06 22.23 -10.08
CA ILE A 185 -3.17 21.26 -11.17
C ILE A 185 -4.65 20.88 -11.18
N LEU A 186 -5.37 21.45 -12.13
CA LEU A 186 -6.74 21.08 -12.45
C LEU A 186 -6.79 19.70 -13.11
#